data_74e7e26f5398e6130db7ee6c3ea98a9b
#
_entry.id   74e7e26f5398e6130db7ee6c3ea98a9b
#
_cell.length_a   1.000
_cell.length_b   1.000
_cell.length_c   1.000
_cell.angle_alpha   90.00
_cell.angle_beta   90.00
_cell.angle_gamma   90.00
#
_symmetry.space_group_name_H-M   'P 1'
#
loop_
_entity.id
_entity.type
_entity.pdbx_description
1 polymer ?
#
loop_
_entity_poly.entity_id
_entity_poly.type
_entity_poly.pdbx_seq_one_letter_code
_entity_poly.pdbx_strand_id
1 'polypeptide(L)'
;VPSSLREACPPDYAHAQPGGSQTMKMIGRTVLITGGTSGIGLELAKQLTTRGNRVIVTGRRADRLEAARQAVPGLHTFESDVRDPASIEALYQTVSDRFPSLDTLVNNAGVMRNIKLDQSYRLDDLTAEIDGNLKGSIWMVQAFLPLLLRRQGSLIVNVSSGLAFVPFPAAPIYSASKAAMHAYTQCLRAQLDGKAVSIVELAPPATETPLFRDEFAEQMQGESAMNVSVLVKHAIAGIEAGKPEIRPGLSNVLKIASRVAPSFMLRQMVKLGRPKTSGA
;
A
#
# COMPACT_ATOMS: atom_id res chain seq x y z
N VAL A 1 -21.15 -8.86 13.52
CA VAL A 1 -19.82 -9.14 14.09
C VAL A 1 -19.98 -10.42 14.89
N PRO A 2 -19.31 -11.54 14.54
CA PRO A 2 -19.37 -12.76 15.33
C PRO A 2 -18.87 -12.52 16.75
N SER A 3 -19.53 -13.10 17.74
CA SER A 3 -19.24 -12.94 19.17
C SER A 3 -17.85 -13.46 19.58
N SER A 4 -17.19 -14.22 18.73
CA SER A 4 -15.88 -14.82 18.98
C SER A 4 -14.69 -13.83 18.96
N LEU A 5 -14.88 -12.59 18.50
CA LEU A 5 -13.82 -11.57 18.46
C LEU A 5 -13.76 -10.69 19.72
N ARG A 6 -14.61 -10.90 20.72
CA ARG A 6 -14.65 -10.05 21.92
C ARG A 6 -13.76 -10.48 23.08
N GLU A 7 -13.14 -11.67 23.04
CA GLU A 7 -12.45 -12.25 24.22
C GLU A 7 -10.92 -12.24 24.18
N ALA A 8 -10.25 -11.49 23.35
CA ALA A 8 -8.79 -11.56 23.21
C ALA A 8 -8.04 -10.23 23.48
N CYS A 9 -8.47 -9.44 24.44
CA CYS A 9 -7.63 -8.31 24.91
C CYS A 9 -7.25 -8.53 26.39
N PRO A 10 -6.02 -8.96 26.69
CA PRO A 10 -5.58 -9.05 28.08
C PRO A 10 -5.38 -7.65 28.69
N PRO A 11 -5.70 -7.42 29.99
CA PRO A 11 -5.77 -6.10 30.61
C PRO A 11 -4.43 -5.45 31.03
N ASP A 12 -3.28 -6.04 30.75
CA ASP A 12 -2.00 -5.55 31.26
C ASP A 12 -1.01 -5.13 30.16
N TYR A 13 -1.23 -3.95 29.57
CA TYR A 13 -0.20 -3.21 28.84
C TYR A 13 0.06 -1.85 29.47
N ALA A 14 0.43 -1.84 30.76
CA ALA A 14 0.97 -0.65 31.39
C ALA A 14 2.49 -0.56 31.13
N HIS A 15 2.92 0.60 30.59
CA HIS A 15 4.30 1.07 30.49
C HIS A 15 5.23 0.45 29.45
N ALA A 16 4.97 0.70 28.15
CA ALA A 16 6.04 0.78 27.18
C ALA A 16 6.57 2.24 27.18
N GLN A 17 7.84 2.42 27.49
CA GLN A 17 8.54 3.71 27.38
C GLN A 17 8.42 4.27 25.94
N PRO A 18 8.35 5.60 25.72
CA PRO A 18 8.32 6.16 24.36
C PRO A 18 9.60 5.71 23.64
N GLY A 19 9.40 4.89 22.61
CA GLY A 19 10.46 4.18 21.93
C GLY A 19 11.45 5.12 21.26
N GLY A 20 12.69 5.05 21.70
CA GLY A 20 13.82 5.44 20.88
C GLY A 20 13.70 4.74 19.52
N SER A 21 14.08 5.42 18.46
CA SER A 21 14.13 4.93 17.07
C SER A 21 14.83 3.56 17.02
N GLN A 22 14.10 2.47 17.20
CA GLN A 22 14.64 1.13 16.97
C GLN A 22 14.84 1.01 15.46
N THR A 23 16.09 0.96 15.05
CA THR A 23 16.45 0.63 13.67
C THR A 23 15.82 -0.70 13.30
N MET A 24 14.81 -0.64 12.45
CA MET A 24 13.97 -1.78 12.09
C MET A 24 14.62 -2.50 10.90
N LYS A 25 15.39 -3.56 11.17
CA LYS A 25 15.98 -4.34 10.08
C LYS A 25 14.91 -5.10 9.30
N MET A 26 14.95 -5.00 7.97
CA MET A 26 14.11 -5.76 7.05
C MET A 26 14.81 -7.07 6.62
N ILE A 27 15.16 -7.89 7.61
CA ILE A 27 15.84 -9.19 7.47
C ILE A 27 15.25 -10.15 8.50
N GLY A 28 14.97 -11.39 8.09
CA GLY A 28 14.46 -12.45 8.97
C GLY A 28 13.01 -12.28 9.41
N ARG A 29 12.26 -11.38 8.75
CA ARG A 29 10.85 -11.07 9.05
C ARG A 29 9.90 -12.02 8.32
N THR A 30 8.68 -12.10 8.82
CA THR A 30 7.57 -12.71 8.08
C THR A 30 6.64 -11.61 7.60
N VAL A 31 6.56 -11.44 6.27
CA VAL A 31 5.94 -10.28 5.63
C VAL A 31 4.75 -10.73 4.80
N LEU A 32 3.58 -10.13 5.01
CA LEU A 32 2.38 -10.28 4.17
C LEU A 32 2.21 -9.03 3.30
N ILE A 33 2.15 -9.23 1.97
CA ILE A 33 2.00 -8.14 0.98
C ILE A 33 0.71 -8.35 0.19
N THR A 34 -0.23 -7.44 0.28
CA THR A 34 -1.42 -7.48 -0.58
C THR A 34 -1.09 -6.95 -1.98
N GLY A 35 -1.68 -7.57 -3.04
CA GLY A 35 -1.38 -7.18 -4.42
C GLY A 35 0.06 -7.43 -4.83
N GLY A 36 0.65 -8.55 -4.36
CA GLY A 36 2.05 -8.88 -4.58
C GLY A 36 2.36 -9.61 -5.90
N THR A 37 1.44 -9.64 -6.86
CA THR A 37 1.61 -10.37 -8.13
C THR A 37 2.16 -9.52 -9.28
N SER A 38 2.34 -8.22 -9.08
CA SER A 38 2.88 -7.30 -10.10
C SER A 38 3.41 -6.01 -9.45
N GLY A 39 4.08 -5.19 -10.26
CA GLY A 39 4.51 -3.85 -9.90
C GLY A 39 5.29 -3.76 -8.60
N ILE A 40 4.93 -2.79 -7.77
CA ILE A 40 5.61 -2.49 -6.49
C ILE A 40 5.55 -3.69 -5.54
N GLY A 41 4.39 -4.36 -5.44
CA GLY A 41 4.21 -5.49 -4.54
C GLY A 41 5.09 -6.69 -4.89
N LEU A 42 5.20 -7.03 -6.18
CA LEU A 42 6.08 -8.11 -6.63
C LEU A 42 7.56 -7.77 -6.44
N GLU A 43 7.95 -6.55 -6.73
CA GLU A 43 9.34 -6.12 -6.53
C GLU A 43 9.71 -6.07 -5.04
N LEU A 44 8.78 -5.63 -4.15
CA LEU A 44 8.96 -5.76 -2.70
C LEU A 44 9.15 -7.21 -2.29
N ALA A 45 8.29 -8.12 -2.80
CA ALA A 45 8.40 -9.55 -2.51
C ALA A 45 9.76 -10.10 -2.93
N LYS A 46 10.24 -9.76 -4.12
CA LYS A 46 11.54 -10.18 -4.65
C LYS A 46 12.71 -9.70 -3.78
N GLN A 47 12.78 -8.41 -3.50
CA GLN A 47 13.89 -7.85 -2.72
C GLN A 47 13.87 -8.32 -1.27
N LEU A 48 12.68 -8.45 -0.65
CA LEU A 48 12.57 -8.95 0.72
C LEU A 48 12.90 -10.44 0.82
N THR A 49 12.49 -11.27 -0.13
CA THR A 49 12.87 -12.70 -0.17
C THR A 49 14.38 -12.85 -0.31
N THR A 50 15.03 -12.09 -1.20
CA THR A 50 16.48 -12.09 -1.36
C THR A 50 17.23 -11.69 -0.09
N ARG A 51 16.60 -10.90 0.78
CA ARG A 51 17.15 -10.48 2.09
C ARG A 51 16.87 -11.50 3.22
N GLY A 52 16.38 -12.69 2.89
CA GLY A 52 16.12 -13.76 3.88
C GLY A 52 14.84 -13.59 4.68
N ASN A 53 13.88 -12.80 4.18
CA ASN A 53 12.55 -12.72 4.79
C ASN A 53 11.66 -13.87 4.27
N ARG A 54 10.73 -14.31 5.10
CA ARG A 54 9.62 -15.17 4.67
C ARG A 54 8.50 -14.29 4.13
N VAL A 55 8.28 -14.34 2.82
CA VAL A 55 7.33 -13.43 2.16
C VAL A 55 6.09 -14.18 1.70
N ILE A 56 4.94 -13.60 2.02
CA ILE A 56 3.60 -14.05 1.64
C ILE A 56 3.01 -12.95 0.77
N VAL A 57 2.48 -13.31 -0.39
CA VAL A 57 1.76 -12.37 -1.24
C VAL A 57 0.34 -12.83 -1.50
N THR A 58 -0.56 -11.87 -1.68
CA THR A 58 -1.93 -12.15 -2.09
C THR A 58 -2.28 -11.47 -3.40
N GLY A 59 -3.25 -12.05 -4.08
CA GLY A 59 -3.83 -11.55 -5.32
C GLY A 59 -5.11 -12.30 -5.65
N ARG A 60 -5.89 -11.81 -6.60
CA ARG A 60 -7.20 -12.37 -6.98
C ARG A 60 -7.13 -13.43 -8.09
N ARG A 61 -6.00 -13.54 -8.76
CA ARG A 61 -5.85 -14.39 -9.95
C ARG A 61 -4.84 -15.48 -9.68
N ALA A 62 -5.28 -16.73 -9.73
CA ALA A 62 -4.46 -17.91 -9.49
C ALA A 62 -3.27 -18.01 -10.48
N ASP A 63 -3.50 -17.67 -11.76
CA ASP A 63 -2.46 -17.66 -12.80
C ASP A 63 -1.35 -16.65 -12.49
N ARG A 64 -1.70 -15.45 -12.00
CA ARG A 64 -0.70 -14.43 -11.63
C ARG A 64 0.03 -14.78 -10.34
N LEU A 65 -0.64 -15.44 -9.39
CA LEU A 65 -0.01 -15.94 -8.17
C LEU A 65 1.01 -17.03 -8.49
N GLU A 66 0.68 -17.93 -9.40
CA GLU A 66 1.61 -18.97 -9.85
C GLU A 66 2.81 -18.36 -10.60
N ALA A 67 2.59 -17.41 -11.50
CA ALA A 67 3.67 -16.69 -12.18
C ALA A 67 4.60 -15.96 -11.18
N ALA A 68 4.03 -15.33 -10.14
CA ALA A 68 4.81 -14.68 -9.09
C ALA A 68 5.65 -15.70 -8.29
N ARG A 69 5.10 -16.88 -7.98
CA ARG A 69 5.79 -17.96 -7.28
C ARG A 69 6.96 -18.52 -8.10
N GLN A 70 6.80 -18.62 -9.41
CA GLN A 70 7.86 -19.03 -10.32
C GLN A 70 8.96 -17.97 -10.44
N ALA A 71 8.58 -16.69 -10.47
CA ALA A 71 9.52 -15.58 -10.58
C ALA A 71 10.32 -15.32 -9.29
N VAL A 72 9.80 -15.74 -8.13
CA VAL A 72 10.43 -15.51 -6.81
C VAL A 72 10.46 -16.83 -6.03
N PRO A 73 11.53 -17.62 -6.13
CA PRO A 73 11.66 -18.86 -5.37
C PRO A 73 11.52 -18.65 -3.86
N GLY A 74 10.74 -19.50 -3.21
CA GLY A 74 10.44 -19.41 -1.78
C GLY A 74 9.29 -18.47 -1.41
N LEU A 75 8.62 -17.86 -2.39
CA LEU A 75 7.44 -17.04 -2.18
C LEU A 75 6.22 -17.89 -1.81
N HIS A 76 5.51 -17.51 -0.77
CA HIS A 76 4.21 -18.07 -0.44
C HIS A 76 3.09 -17.24 -1.07
N THR A 77 2.13 -17.90 -1.72
CA THR A 77 1.04 -17.21 -2.44
C THR A 77 -0.31 -17.69 -1.95
N PHE A 78 -1.25 -16.75 -1.74
CA PHE A 78 -2.65 -17.05 -1.40
C PHE A 78 -3.59 -16.22 -2.26
N GLU A 79 -4.65 -16.86 -2.75
CA GLU A 79 -5.75 -16.14 -3.38
C GLU A 79 -6.54 -15.39 -2.32
N SER A 80 -6.72 -14.08 -2.51
CA SER A 80 -7.55 -13.25 -1.64
C SER A 80 -7.93 -11.95 -2.35
N ASP A 81 -9.19 -11.55 -2.21
CA ASP A 81 -9.68 -10.23 -2.63
C ASP A 81 -9.85 -9.33 -1.41
N VAL A 82 -9.08 -8.25 -1.34
CA VAL A 82 -9.17 -7.27 -0.25
C VAL A 82 -10.52 -6.53 -0.20
N ARG A 83 -11.35 -6.65 -1.24
CA ARG A 83 -12.70 -6.07 -1.28
C ARG A 83 -13.76 -6.96 -0.64
N ASP A 84 -13.41 -8.20 -0.32
CA ASP A 84 -14.30 -9.20 0.27
C ASP A 84 -13.88 -9.50 1.72
N PRO A 85 -14.68 -9.10 2.72
CA PRO A 85 -14.40 -9.38 4.12
C PRO A 85 -14.25 -10.89 4.42
N ALA A 86 -15.06 -11.76 3.77
CA ALA A 86 -14.96 -13.19 3.99
C ALA A 86 -13.62 -13.76 3.47
N SER A 87 -13.15 -13.24 2.33
CA SER A 87 -11.84 -13.61 1.78
C SER A 87 -10.69 -13.16 2.71
N ILE A 88 -10.81 -12.00 3.34
CA ILE A 88 -9.81 -11.51 4.32
C ILE A 88 -9.83 -12.38 5.58
N GLU A 89 -11.01 -12.76 6.08
CA GLU A 89 -11.13 -13.63 7.26
C GLU A 89 -10.52 -15.00 7.01
N ALA A 90 -10.80 -15.63 5.86
CA ALA A 90 -10.20 -16.90 5.46
C ALA A 90 -8.66 -16.79 5.32
N LEU A 91 -8.19 -15.69 4.75
CA LEU A 91 -6.75 -15.40 4.68
C LEU A 91 -6.13 -15.28 6.08
N TYR A 92 -6.79 -14.57 7.00
CA TYR A 92 -6.31 -14.41 8.38
C TYR A 92 -6.18 -15.77 9.07
N GLN A 93 -7.19 -16.65 9.01
CA GLN A 93 -7.11 -17.97 9.59
C GLN A 93 -5.92 -18.76 9.02
N THR A 94 -5.80 -18.80 7.69
CA THR A 94 -4.71 -19.52 7.03
C THR A 94 -3.33 -18.99 7.40
N VAL A 95 -3.18 -17.65 7.47
CA VAL A 95 -1.90 -17.02 7.76
C VAL A 95 -1.55 -17.15 9.25
N SER A 96 -2.51 -16.98 10.16
CA SER A 96 -2.27 -17.15 11.60
C SER A 96 -1.84 -18.56 11.97
N ASP A 97 -2.40 -19.58 11.30
CA ASP A 97 -2.08 -21.00 11.55
C ASP A 97 -0.69 -21.36 10.97
N ARG A 98 -0.44 -20.99 9.72
CA ARG A 98 0.76 -21.40 9.00
C ARG A 98 1.98 -20.50 9.22
N PHE A 99 1.74 -19.23 9.56
CA PHE A 99 2.76 -18.20 9.75
C PHE A 99 2.55 -17.42 11.05
N PRO A 100 2.51 -18.10 12.20
CA PRO A 100 2.26 -17.45 13.50
C PRO A 100 3.34 -16.40 13.84
N SER A 101 4.45 -16.40 13.10
CA SER A 101 5.53 -15.41 13.20
C SER A 101 5.30 -14.14 12.37
N LEU A 102 4.14 -13.96 11.74
CA LEU A 102 3.86 -12.73 10.99
C LEU A 102 4.10 -11.49 11.84
N ASP A 103 4.94 -10.59 11.34
CA ASP A 103 5.32 -9.36 12.01
C ASP A 103 5.24 -8.11 11.11
N THR A 104 4.95 -8.29 9.83
CA THR A 104 4.89 -7.18 8.87
C THR A 104 3.70 -7.35 7.92
N LEU A 105 2.85 -6.32 7.85
CA LEU A 105 1.76 -6.20 6.89
C LEU A 105 2.05 -5.05 5.93
N VAL A 106 2.01 -5.32 4.62
CA VAL A 106 2.12 -4.31 3.56
C VAL A 106 0.82 -4.22 2.79
N ASN A 107 0.04 -3.18 3.02
CA ASN A 107 -1.15 -2.84 2.27
C ASN A 107 -0.74 -2.14 0.98
N ASN A 108 -0.55 -2.94 -0.09
CA ASN A 108 -0.12 -2.45 -1.39
C ASN A 108 -1.18 -2.66 -2.49
N ALA A 109 -2.14 -3.57 -2.31
CA ALA A 109 -3.20 -3.79 -3.28
C ALA A 109 -3.89 -2.48 -3.66
N GLY A 110 -4.06 -2.26 -4.96
CA GLY A 110 -4.70 -1.06 -5.45
C GLY A 110 -4.89 -1.11 -6.95
N VAL A 111 -5.86 -0.34 -7.43
CA VAL A 111 -6.18 -0.12 -8.84
C VAL A 111 -6.28 1.37 -9.09
N MET A 112 -6.02 1.79 -10.31
CA MET A 112 -6.11 3.18 -10.76
C MET A 112 -6.77 3.17 -12.13
N ARG A 113 -7.84 3.95 -12.30
CA ARG A 113 -8.61 4.01 -13.55
C ARG A 113 -8.70 5.43 -14.06
N ASN A 114 -8.74 5.54 -15.38
CA ASN A 114 -9.05 6.80 -16.06
C ASN A 114 -10.58 6.99 -16.08
N ILE A 115 -11.10 7.86 -15.23
CA ILE A 115 -12.54 8.08 -15.05
C ILE A 115 -12.89 9.50 -15.52
N LYS A 116 -13.83 9.60 -16.45
CA LYS A 116 -14.39 10.86 -16.94
C LYS A 116 -15.73 11.10 -16.27
N LEU A 117 -15.77 12.04 -15.32
CA LEU A 117 -16.95 12.27 -14.46
C LEU A 117 -18.18 12.83 -15.21
N ASP A 118 -18.02 13.23 -16.47
CA ASP A 118 -19.10 13.64 -17.39
C ASP A 118 -19.75 12.46 -18.12
N GLN A 119 -19.28 11.23 -17.89
CA GLN A 119 -19.85 9.99 -18.44
C GLN A 119 -20.70 9.25 -17.40
N SER A 120 -21.60 8.40 -17.90
CA SER A 120 -22.44 7.56 -17.05
C SER A 120 -21.70 6.28 -16.63
N TYR A 121 -21.75 5.97 -15.34
CA TYR A 121 -21.23 4.75 -14.74
C TYR A 121 -22.28 4.11 -13.85
N ARG A 122 -22.20 2.82 -13.63
CA ARG A 122 -22.89 2.21 -12.50
C ARG A 122 -22.26 2.73 -11.21
N LEU A 123 -23.07 3.07 -10.20
CA LEU A 123 -22.60 3.72 -8.97
C LEU A 123 -21.60 2.84 -8.17
N ASP A 124 -21.84 1.54 -8.14
CA ASP A 124 -20.99 0.55 -7.50
C ASP A 124 -19.63 0.40 -8.21
N ASP A 125 -19.63 0.44 -9.57
CA ASP A 125 -18.40 0.39 -10.35
C ASP A 125 -17.62 1.70 -10.22
N LEU A 126 -18.28 2.86 -10.28
CA LEU A 126 -17.62 4.17 -10.17
C LEU A 126 -16.69 4.24 -8.93
N THR A 127 -17.13 3.70 -7.82
CA THR A 127 -16.43 3.77 -6.52
C THR A 127 -15.59 2.54 -6.19
N ALA A 128 -15.47 1.55 -7.09
CA ALA A 128 -14.79 0.28 -6.84
C ALA A 128 -13.30 0.42 -6.42
N GLU A 129 -12.65 1.53 -6.81
CA GLU A 129 -11.28 1.85 -6.35
C GLU A 129 -11.23 2.14 -4.84
N ILE A 130 -12.27 2.75 -4.27
CA ILE A 130 -12.36 3.00 -2.82
C ILE A 130 -12.42 1.68 -2.07
N ASP A 131 -13.17 0.70 -2.59
CA ASP A 131 -13.29 -0.61 -1.96
C ASP A 131 -11.95 -1.34 -1.87
N GLY A 132 -11.16 -1.34 -2.96
CA GLY A 132 -9.86 -1.99 -2.97
C GLY A 132 -8.77 -1.17 -2.27
N ASN A 133 -8.63 0.10 -2.64
CA ASN A 133 -7.48 0.93 -2.24
C ASN A 133 -7.56 1.39 -0.78
N LEU A 134 -8.78 1.60 -0.26
CA LEU A 134 -9.01 2.15 1.09
C LEU A 134 -9.68 1.15 2.01
N LYS A 135 -10.93 0.74 1.73
CA LYS A 135 -11.70 -0.16 2.61
C LYS A 135 -10.96 -1.47 2.85
N GLY A 136 -10.46 -2.09 1.77
CA GLY A 136 -9.69 -3.33 1.86
C GLY A 136 -8.47 -3.20 2.76
N SER A 137 -7.73 -2.10 2.64
CA SER A 137 -6.57 -1.85 3.50
C SER A 137 -6.95 -1.65 4.97
N ILE A 138 -8.07 -0.94 5.25
CA ILE A 138 -8.61 -0.78 6.61
C ILE A 138 -8.99 -2.15 7.19
N TRP A 139 -9.68 -2.99 6.42
CA TRP A 139 -10.08 -4.32 6.84
C TRP A 139 -8.89 -5.25 7.08
N MET A 140 -7.86 -5.19 6.22
CA MET A 140 -6.60 -5.92 6.43
C MET A 140 -5.92 -5.51 7.74
N VAL A 141 -5.85 -4.20 8.03
CA VAL A 141 -5.33 -3.73 9.33
C VAL A 141 -6.17 -4.29 10.47
N GLN A 142 -7.50 -4.17 10.41
CA GLN A 142 -8.39 -4.63 11.47
C GLN A 142 -8.26 -6.15 11.73
N ALA A 143 -8.13 -6.94 10.67
CA ALA A 143 -7.99 -8.39 10.78
C ALA A 143 -6.63 -8.82 11.37
N PHE A 144 -5.53 -8.20 10.91
CA PHE A 144 -4.18 -8.65 11.27
C PHE A 144 -3.57 -7.92 12.47
N LEU A 145 -4.12 -6.78 12.89
CA LEU A 145 -3.60 -6.00 14.01
C LEU A 145 -3.46 -6.81 15.32
N PRO A 146 -4.43 -7.67 15.73
CA PRO A 146 -4.28 -8.47 16.94
C PRO A 146 -3.05 -9.40 16.91
N LEU A 147 -2.73 -9.97 15.74
CA LEU A 147 -1.55 -10.81 15.56
C LEU A 147 -0.26 -9.98 15.64
N LEU A 148 -0.24 -8.83 15.00
CA LEU A 148 0.90 -7.92 14.97
C LEU A 148 1.21 -7.33 16.36
N LEU A 149 0.19 -6.98 17.14
CA LEU A 149 0.36 -6.45 18.50
C LEU A 149 1.00 -7.44 19.50
N ARG A 150 0.93 -8.74 19.21
CA ARG A 150 1.58 -9.77 20.06
C ARG A 150 3.10 -9.81 19.87
N ARG A 151 3.65 -9.08 18.89
CA ARG A 151 5.07 -9.13 18.55
C ARG A 151 5.71 -7.76 18.65
N GLN A 152 6.79 -7.67 19.41
CA GLN A 152 7.56 -6.43 19.47
C GLN A 152 8.23 -6.13 18.12
N GLY A 153 8.21 -4.85 17.73
CA GLY A 153 8.81 -4.39 16.50
C GLY A 153 8.03 -4.77 15.24
N SER A 154 6.74 -5.10 15.36
CA SER A 154 5.86 -5.32 14.21
C SER A 154 5.70 -4.06 13.37
N LEU A 155 5.31 -4.23 12.10
CA LEU A 155 5.25 -3.17 11.12
C LEU A 155 3.98 -3.25 10.28
N ILE A 156 3.33 -2.12 10.07
CA ILE A 156 2.31 -1.94 9.03
C ILE A 156 2.83 -0.89 8.05
N VAL A 157 2.88 -1.23 6.77
CA VAL A 157 3.21 -0.32 5.67
C VAL A 157 1.97 -0.10 4.83
N ASN A 158 1.47 1.13 4.78
CA ASN A 158 0.37 1.52 3.90
C ASN A 158 0.94 2.22 2.66
N VAL A 159 0.66 1.67 1.48
CA VAL A 159 1.09 2.26 0.20
C VAL A 159 0.04 3.25 -0.28
N SER A 160 0.32 4.54 -0.08
CA SER A 160 -0.46 5.65 -0.61
C SER A 160 0.01 6.04 -2.02
N SER A 161 0.23 7.30 -2.30
CA SER A 161 0.74 7.82 -3.59
C SER A 161 1.16 9.27 -3.44
N GLY A 162 2.01 9.77 -4.32
CA GLY A 162 2.19 11.21 -4.52
C GLY A 162 0.88 11.93 -4.86
N LEU A 163 -0.07 11.23 -5.47
CA LEU A 163 -1.42 11.74 -5.78
C LEU A 163 -2.32 11.88 -4.54
N ALA A 164 -1.89 11.42 -3.38
CA ALA A 164 -2.53 11.74 -2.10
C ALA A 164 -2.35 13.21 -1.71
N PHE A 165 -1.31 13.86 -2.22
CA PHE A 165 -0.97 15.26 -1.91
C PHE A 165 -1.46 16.25 -2.96
N VAL A 166 -1.44 15.84 -4.24
CA VAL A 166 -1.95 16.64 -5.37
C VAL A 166 -2.85 15.75 -6.21
N PRO A 167 -4.15 16.04 -6.31
CA PRO A 167 -5.07 15.19 -7.07
C PRO A 167 -4.77 15.25 -8.56
N PHE A 168 -4.93 14.10 -9.24
CA PHE A 168 -4.80 13.95 -10.67
C PHE A 168 -6.19 13.85 -11.30
N PRO A 169 -6.65 14.84 -12.07
CA PRO A 169 -8.03 14.88 -12.57
C PRO A 169 -8.43 13.72 -13.49
N ALA A 170 -7.48 13.08 -14.18
CA ALA A 170 -7.76 11.89 -14.97
C ALA A 170 -8.00 10.62 -14.11
N ALA A 171 -7.61 10.65 -12.84
CA ALA A 171 -7.86 9.56 -11.89
C ALA A 171 -8.47 10.10 -10.58
N PRO A 172 -9.71 10.63 -10.64
CA PRO A 172 -10.31 11.35 -9.51
C PRO A 172 -10.59 10.44 -8.32
N ILE A 173 -11.11 9.24 -8.53
CA ILE A 173 -11.45 8.29 -7.47
C ILE A 173 -10.18 7.71 -6.85
N TYR A 174 -9.17 7.39 -7.66
CA TYR A 174 -7.85 6.98 -7.17
C TYR A 174 -7.24 8.05 -6.25
N SER A 175 -7.18 9.30 -6.71
CA SER A 175 -6.63 10.41 -5.92
C SER A 175 -7.36 10.57 -4.59
N ALA A 176 -8.70 10.51 -4.60
CA ALA A 176 -9.51 10.54 -3.39
C ALA A 176 -9.20 9.37 -2.45
N SER A 177 -9.11 8.14 -2.99
CA SER A 177 -8.79 6.94 -2.20
C SER A 177 -7.41 7.03 -1.54
N LYS A 178 -6.41 7.59 -2.25
CA LYS A 178 -5.04 7.72 -1.74
C LYS A 178 -4.89 8.89 -0.76
N ALA A 179 -5.65 9.97 -0.94
CA ALA A 179 -5.74 11.05 0.06
C ALA A 179 -6.38 10.55 1.37
N ALA A 180 -7.44 9.76 1.26
CA ALA A 180 -8.07 9.13 2.42
C ALA A 180 -7.13 8.12 3.11
N MET A 181 -6.35 7.33 2.34
CA MET A 181 -5.32 6.43 2.88
C MET A 181 -4.24 7.18 3.65
N HIS A 182 -3.79 8.34 3.16
CA HIS A 182 -2.85 9.21 3.87
C HIS A 182 -3.41 9.65 5.23
N ALA A 183 -4.64 10.19 5.24
CA ALA A 183 -5.31 10.60 6.48
C ALA A 183 -5.51 9.42 7.45
N TYR A 184 -6.00 8.28 6.96
CA TYR A 184 -6.16 7.06 7.76
C TYR A 184 -4.84 6.61 8.39
N THR A 185 -3.75 6.62 7.63
CA THR A 185 -2.43 6.20 8.13
C THR A 185 -1.92 7.11 9.24
N GLN A 186 -2.17 8.42 9.16
CA GLN A 186 -1.84 9.36 10.23
C GLN A 186 -2.64 9.08 11.50
N CYS A 187 -3.96 8.87 11.38
CA CYS A 187 -4.82 8.52 12.52
C CYS A 187 -4.41 7.19 13.14
N LEU A 188 -4.15 6.16 12.31
CA LEU A 188 -3.70 4.84 12.78
C LEU A 188 -2.40 4.94 13.57
N ARG A 189 -1.44 5.72 13.07
CA ARG A 189 -0.16 5.96 13.76
C ARG A 189 -0.36 6.63 15.11
N ALA A 190 -1.23 7.65 15.18
CA ALA A 190 -1.52 8.36 16.43
C ALA A 190 -2.23 7.46 17.46
N GLN A 191 -3.18 6.61 17.03
CA GLN A 191 -3.90 5.70 17.92
C GLN A 191 -3.04 4.55 18.43
N LEU A 192 -2.03 4.14 17.68
CA LEU A 192 -1.13 3.04 18.02
C LEU A 192 0.24 3.52 18.54
N ASP A 193 0.36 4.81 18.85
CA ASP A 193 1.58 5.34 19.47
C ASP A 193 1.85 4.64 20.81
N GLY A 194 3.12 4.29 21.05
CA GLY A 194 3.53 3.50 22.22
C GLY A 194 3.15 2.00 22.17
N LYS A 195 2.50 1.50 21.12
CA LYS A 195 2.22 0.07 20.94
C LYS A 195 3.39 -0.65 20.27
N ALA A 196 3.32 -1.99 20.27
CA ALA A 196 4.35 -2.86 19.71
C ALA A 196 4.51 -2.79 18.18
N VAL A 197 3.63 -2.03 17.48
CA VAL A 197 3.56 -1.94 16.03
C VAL A 197 3.90 -0.54 15.53
N SER A 198 4.81 -0.46 14.57
CA SER A 198 5.15 0.78 13.86
C SER A 198 4.29 0.95 12.61
N ILE A 199 3.87 2.19 12.32
CA ILE A 199 3.04 2.51 11.15
C ILE A 199 3.83 3.40 10.20
N VAL A 200 4.09 2.88 9.00
CA VAL A 200 4.84 3.58 7.95
C VAL A 200 3.94 3.82 6.75
N GLU A 201 4.01 5.00 6.18
CA GLU A 201 3.42 5.33 4.89
C GLU A 201 4.50 5.32 3.81
N LEU A 202 4.27 4.57 2.73
CA LEU A 202 5.02 4.69 1.49
C LEU A 202 4.16 5.43 0.48
N ALA A 203 4.60 6.61 0.03
CA ALA A 203 3.94 7.42 -0.98
C ALA A 203 4.78 7.44 -2.27
N PRO A 204 4.60 6.47 -3.19
CA PRO A 204 5.34 6.41 -4.44
C PRO A 204 5.06 7.60 -5.37
N PRO A 205 6.05 8.07 -6.16
CA PRO A 205 5.81 8.88 -7.35
C PRO A 205 5.25 8.01 -8.50
N ALA A 206 5.08 8.59 -9.69
CA ALA A 206 4.90 7.82 -10.90
C ALA A 206 6.03 6.76 -11.00
N THR A 207 5.65 5.50 -11.11
CA THR A 207 6.57 4.35 -11.06
C THR A 207 6.29 3.42 -12.21
N GLU A 208 7.34 2.89 -12.85
CA GLU A 208 7.24 1.96 -13.99
C GLU A 208 6.58 0.64 -13.53
N THR A 209 5.27 0.59 -13.72
CA THR A 209 4.43 -0.55 -13.34
C THR A 209 3.27 -0.68 -14.34
N PRO A 210 2.63 -1.85 -14.46
CA PRO A 210 1.42 -1.99 -15.27
C PRO A 210 0.34 -0.99 -14.87
N LEU A 211 0.12 -0.75 -13.57
CA LEU A 211 -0.85 0.22 -13.07
C LEU A 211 -0.64 1.65 -13.62
N PHE A 212 0.61 2.03 -13.87
CA PHE A 212 0.95 3.34 -14.42
C PHE A 212 0.81 3.39 -15.95
N ARG A 213 1.10 2.27 -16.65
CA ARG A 213 1.18 2.24 -18.12
C ARG A 213 -0.11 1.81 -18.79
N ASP A 214 -0.92 0.93 -18.20
CA ASP A 214 -2.05 0.31 -18.87
C ASP A 214 -3.18 1.33 -19.15
N GLU A 215 -3.69 2.00 -18.12
CA GLU A 215 -4.85 2.91 -18.21
C GLU A 215 -4.49 4.33 -18.68
N PHE A 216 -3.22 4.70 -18.58
CA PHE A 216 -2.75 6.08 -18.83
C PHE A 216 -1.69 6.17 -19.92
N ALA A 217 -1.66 5.20 -20.85
CA ALA A 217 -0.66 5.14 -21.89
C ALA A 217 -0.55 6.44 -22.72
N GLU A 218 -1.70 7.04 -23.07
CA GLU A 218 -1.74 8.30 -23.84
C GLU A 218 -1.27 9.51 -23.02
N GLN A 219 -1.78 9.66 -21.78
CA GLN A 219 -1.44 10.78 -20.90
C GLN A 219 0.02 10.73 -20.46
N MET A 220 0.54 9.51 -20.28
CA MET A 220 1.89 9.27 -19.76
C MET A 220 2.93 9.01 -20.86
N GLN A 221 2.58 9.22 -22.12
CA GLN A 221 3.52 9.11 -23.22
C GLN A 221 4.64 10.15 -23.08
N GLY A 222 5.89 9.66 -23.04
CA GLY A 222 7.06 10.51 -22.84
C GLY A 222 7.29 11.01 -21.41
N GLU A 223 6.40 10.69 -20.47
CA GLU A 223 6.62 11.00 -19.05
C GLU A 223 7.59 10.00 -18.42
N SER A 224 8.56 10.53 -17.68
CA SER A 224 9.52 9.72 -16.94
C SER A 224 8.89 9.20 -15.65
N ALA A 225 9.04 7.93 -15.39
CA ALA A 225 8.62 7.30 -14.15
C ALA A 225 9.82 6.67 -13.42
N MET A 226 9.73 6.57 -12.10
CA MET A 226 10.78 5.96 -11.29
C MET A 226 10.84 4.46 -11.57
N ASN A 227 12.04 3.92 -11.72
CA ASN A 227 12.23 2.47 -11.80
C ASN A 227 11.74 1.80 -10.51
N VAL A 228 10.94 0.74 -10.65
CA VAL A 228 10.30 0.06 -9.52
C VAL A 228 11.32 -0.52 -8.53
N SER A 229 12.46 -1.02 -9.02
CA SER A 229 13.51 -1.57 -8.16
C SER A 229 14.19 -0.47 -7.33
N VAL A 230 14.38 0.71 -7.91
CA VAL A 230 14.91 1.89 -7.19
C VAL A 230 13.92 2.37 -6.13
N LEU A 231 12.62 2.44 -6.46
CA LEU A 231 11.57 2.76 -5.50
C LEU A 231 11.62 1.84 -4.28
N VAL A 232 11.65 0.52 -4.53
CA VAL A 232 11.63 -0.48 -3.44
C VAL A 232 12.89 -0.40 -2.58
N LYS A 233 14.06 -0.14 -3.15
CA LYS A 233 15.29 0.12 -2.37
C LYS A 233 15.12 1.32 -1.44
N HIS A 234 14.54 2.42 -1.93
CA HIS A 234 14.24 3.59 -1.10
C HIS A 234 13.21 3.28 -0.01
N ALA A 235 12.19 2.47 -0.33
CA ALA A 235 11.18 2.06 0.64
C ALA A 235 11.82 1.26 1.80
N ILE A 236 12.60 0.23 1.48
CA ILE A 236 13.30 -0.59 2.48
C ILE A 236 14.26 0.25 3.32
N ALA A 237 15.11 1.07 2.68
CA ALA A 237 16.03 1.94 3.39
C ALA A 237 15.32 2.96 4.29
N GLY A 238 14.18 3.49 3.84
CA GLY A 238 13.35 4.40 4.65
C GLY A 238 12.73 3.73 5.87
N ILE A 239 12.26 2.49 5.73
CA ILE A 239 11.76 1.67 6.84
C ILE A 239 12.89 1.41 7.85
N GLU A 240 14.05 0.97 7.36
CA GLU A 240 15.22 0.67 8.21
C GLU A 240 15.75 1.92 8.92
N ALA A 241 15.57 3.10 8.33
CA ALA A 241 15.88 4.39 8.95
C ALA A 241 14.78 4.91 9.90
N GLY A 242 13.73 4.13 10.17
CA GLY A 242 12.64 4.51 11.07
C GLY A 242 11.77 5.68 10.57
N LYS A 243 11.73 5.94 9.25
CA LYS A 243 10.94 7.04 8.69
C LYS A 243 9.45 6.71 8.75
N PRO A 244 8.61 7.52 9.40
CA PRO A 244 7.17 7.28 9.45
C PRO A 244 6.47 7.52 8.10
N GLU A 245 7.10 8.27 7.22
CA GLU A 245 6.60 8.60 5.89
C GLU A 245 7.76 8.59 4.88
N ILE A 246 7.67 7.76 3.86
CA ILE A 246 8.67 7.56 2.83
C ILE A 246 8.13 8.10 1.51
N ARG A 247 8.74 9.17 0.99
CA ARG A 247 8.33 9.90 -0.22
C ARG A 247 9.50 10.00 -1.19
N PRO A 248 9.79 8.96 -1.96
CA PRO A 248 10.90 9.00 -2.90
C PRO A 248 10.64 10.00 -4.03
N GLY A 249 11.70 10.65 -4.50
CA GLY A 249 11.68 11.48 -5.69
C GLY A 249 10.62 12.58 -5.66
N LEU A 250 9.83 12.65 -6.74
CA LEU A 250 8.84 13.73 -6.96
C LEU A 250 7.73 13.77 -5.90
N SER A 251 7.40 12.68 -5.22
CA SER A 251 6.37 12.67 -4.18
C SER A 251 6.67 13.63 -3.03
N ASN A 252 7.94 13.81 -2.68
CA ASN A 252 8.33 14.79 -1.67
C ASN A 252 8.08 16.22 -2.15
N VAL A 253 8.39 16.51 -3.41
CA VAL A 253 8.13 17.82 -4.04
C VAL A 253 6.62 18.08 -4.10
N LEU A 254 5.82 17.09 -4.53
CA LEU A 254 4.36 17.21 -4.58
C LEU A 254 3.76 17.56 -3.21
N LYS A 255 4.22 16.90 -2.14
CA LYS A 255 3.72 17.19 -0.77
C LYS A 255 4.03 18.62 -0.33
N ILE A 256 5.24 19.10 -0.58
CA ILE A 256 5.64 20.47 -0.19
C ILE A 256 4.92 21.50 -1.06
N ALA A 257 4.98 21.31 -2.38
CA ALA A 257 4.42 22.25 -3.33
C ALA A 257 2.89 22.37 -3.23
N SER A 258 2.19 21.28 -2.88
CA SER A 258 0.73 21.32 -2.67
C SER A 258 0.31 22.20 -1.49
N ARG A 259 1.17 22.39 -0.51
CA ARG A 259 0.91 23.25 0.65
C ARG A 259 1.24 24.72 0.39
N VAL A 260 2.25 24.97 -0.45
CA VAL A 260 2.74 26.35 -0.74
C VAL A 260 1.97 26.95 -1.92
N ALA A 261 1.66 26.14 -2.95
CA ALA A 261 1.07 26.61 -4.20
C ALA A 261 0.00 25.62 -4.72
N PRO A 262 -1.09 25.33 -3.96
CA PRO A 262 -2.04 24.27 -4.30
C PRO A 262 -2.72 24.48 -5.67
N SER A 263 -3.15 25.71 -5.95
CA SER A 263 -3.81 26.02 -7.24
C SER A 263 -2.87 25.91 -8.44
N PHE A 264 -1.59 26.22 -8.27
CA PHE A 264 -0.59 26.04 -9.31
C PHE A 264 -0.37 24.55 -9.59
N MET A 265 -0.18 23.76 -8.52
CA MET A 265 0.03 22.31 -8.66
C MET A 265 -1.17 21.62 -9.32
N LEU A 266 -2.39 21.97 -8.90
CA LEU A 266 -3.58 21.43 -9.54
C LEU A 266 -3.62 21.77 -11.05
N ARG A 267 -3.30 23.00 -11.44
CA ARG A 267 -3.22 23.39 -12.87
C ARG A 267 -2.18 22.56 -13.65
N GLN A 268 -1.05 22.22 -13.04
CA GLN A 268 -0.06 21.33 -13.68
C GLN A 268 -0.62 19.92 -13.87
N MET A 269 -1.31 19.38 -12.87
CA MET A 269 -1.93 18.05 -12.97
C MET A 269 -3.07 18.01 -13.98
N VAL A 270 -3.82 19.11 -14.12
CA VAL A 270 -4.84 19.25 -15.20
C VAL A 270 -4.18 19.20 -16.59
N LYS A 271 -3.05 19.89 -16.77
CA LYS A 271 -2.32 19.86 -18.06
C LYS A 271 -1.78 18.45 -18.36
N LEU A 272 -1.22 17.78 -17.37
CA LEU A 272 -0.71 16.42 -17.51
C LEU A 272 -1.79 15.40 -17.84
N GLY A 273 -3.00 15.57 -17.30
CA GLY A 273 -4.13 14.67 -17.53
C GLY A 273 -4.84 14.83 -18.88
N ARG A 274 -4.52 15.87 -19.65
CA ARG A 274 -5.09 16.06 -21.00
C ARG A 274 -4.42 15.11 -21.98
N PRO A 275 -5.18 14.47 -22.90
CA PRO A 275 -4.58 13.73 -24.00
C PRO A 275 -3.61 14.65 -24.75
N LYS A 276 -2.41 14.15 -25.01
CA LYS A 276 -1.47 14.85 -25.90
C LYS A 276 -2.05 14.73 -27.30
N THR A 277 -2.69 15.79 -27.80
CA THR A 277 -3.11 15.85 -29.23
C THR A 277 -1.82 15.62 -30.03
N SER A 278 -1.80 14.52 -30.79
CA SER A 278 -0.80 14.33 -31.84
C SER A 278 -0.91 15.57 -32.74
N GLY A 279 0.15 16.37 -32.76
CA GLY A 279 0.20 17.58 -33.57
C GLY A 279 -0.14 17.23 -34.99
N ALA A 280 -1.10 17.99 -35.54
CA ALA A 280 -1.39 18.01 -36.96
C ALA A 280 -0.19 18.56 -37.73
#